data_81cfe7d2fc09ac5116ca212a8e77b97c
#
_entry.id   81cfe7d2fc09ac5116ca212a8e77b97c
#
_cell.length_a   1.000
_cell.length_b   1.000
_cell.length_c   1.000
_cell.angle_alpha   90.00
_cell.angle_beta   90.00
_cell.angle_gamma   90.00
#
_symmetry.space_group_name_H-M   'P 1'
#
loop_
_entity.id
_entity.type
_entity.pdbx_description
1 polymer ?
#
loop_
_entity_poly.entity_id
_entity_poly.type
_entity_poly.pdbx_seq_one_letter_code
_entity_poly.pdbx_strand_id
1 'polypeptide(L)'
;MRKSRYIVAIAALFTLGILSAEAIDHPGATLPVASPERLALVSAGKPLPIVVSSNDNPAVLHAAKNLQKDFERVTGTLPFMGDDTQAQTAIIIGTLDSPLIKEMVSKGKIDAGQLVGLTEKYMITTVTDPADGIKEALVITGSDRRGVVYGIYEISEQIGVSPWYDWADVPVARQENLSIARGTYTAGEPAVRYRGIFLNDEAPCLTGWVKN
;
A
#
# COMPACT_ATOMS: atom_id res chain seq x y z
N MET A 1 77.33 -5.32 9.45
CA MET A 1 76.44 -4.34 8.75
C MET A 1 75.17 -5.06 8.36
N ARG A 2 74.06 -4.76 9.08
CA ARG A 2 72.75 -5.42 8.95
C ARG A 2 71.84 -4.54 8.07
N LYS A 3 71.48 -4.97 6.87
CA LYS A 3 70.57 -4.25 6.00
C LYS A 3 69.12 -4.59 6.41
N SER A 4 68.45 -3.61 6.95
CA SER A 4 67.01 -3.63 7.26
C SER A 4 66.22 -3.55 5.94
N ARG A 5 65.37 -4.55 5.67
CA ARG A 5 64.42 -4.55 4.55
C ARG A 5 63.08 -4.05 5.10
N TYR A 6 62.67 -2.86 4.72
CA TYR A 6 61.33 -2.36 4.99
C TYR A 6 60.38 -3.02 3.99
N ILE A 7 59.47 -3.82 4.50
CA ILE A 7 58.32 -4.32 3.73
C ILE A 7 57.24 -3.26 3.85
N VAL A 8 56.97 -2.56 2.73
CA VAL A 8 55.81 -1.67 2.62
C VAL A 8 54.59 -2.54 2.27
N ALA A 9 53.72 -2.74 3.25
CA ALA A 9 52.45 -3.38 3.00
C ALA A 9 51.48 -2.31 2.45
N ILE A 10 51.15 -2.42 1.16
CA ILE A 10 50.09 -1.64 0.54
C ILE A 10 48.74 -2.31 0.91
N ALA A 11 48.06 -1.76 1.88
CA ALA A 11 46.68 -2.13 2.18
C ALA A 11 45.78 -1.51 1.11
N ALA A 12 45.37 -2.30 0.15
CA ALA A 12 44.31 -1.92 -0.79
C ALA A 12 42.99 -1.89 -0.03
N LEU A 13 42.50 -0.72 0.33
CA LEU A 13 41.13 -0.53 0.81
C LEU A 13 40.17 -0.78 -0.36
N PHE A 14 39.62 -1.97 -0.42
CA PHE A 14 38.42 -2.22 -1.21
C PHE A 14 37.24 -1.54 -0.48
N THR A 15 36.92 -0.32 -0.85
CA THR A 15 35.59 0.23 -0.55
C THR A 15 34.58 -0.51 -1.41
N LEU A 16 34.01 -1.58 -0.87
CA LEU A 16 32.74 -2.09 -1.40
C LEU A 16 31.73 -0.93 -1.26
N GLY A 17 31.45 -0.26 -2.37
CA GLY A 17 30.26 0.55 -2.49
C GLY A 17 29.06 -0.39 -2.27
N ILE A 18 28.49 -0.36 -1.08
CA ILE A 18 27.18 -0.92 -0.84
C ILE A 18 26.27 -0.04 -1.68
N LEU A 19 25.92 -0.52 -2.88
CA LEU A 19 24.73 -0.08 -3.57
C LEU A 19 23.59 -0.43 -2.59
N SER A 20 23.21 0.54 -1.75
CA SER A 20 21.92 0.49 -1.09
C SER A 20 20.91 0.47 -2.22
N ALA A 21 20.38 -0.71 -2.54
CA ALA A 21 19.09 -0.80 -3.19
C ALA A 21 18.19 0.08 -2.32
N GLU A 22 17.65 1.17 -2.88
CA GLU A 22 16.63 1.93 -2.19
C GLU A 22 15.55 0.92 -1.84
N ALA A 23 15.48 0.60 -0.55
CA ALA A 23 14.41 -0.23 -0.05
C ALA A 23 13.13 0.49 -0.47
N ILE A 24 12.22 -0.24 -1.15
CA ILE A 24 10.88 0.27 -1.40
C ILE A 24 10.39 0.78 -0.06
N ASP A 25 10.04 2.08 0.00
CA ASP A 25 9.59 2.70 1.24
C ASP A 25 8.19 2.18 1.55
N HIS A 26 8.16 1.05 2.23
CA HIS A 26 6.90 0.45 2.66
C HIS A 26 6.41 1.20 3.90
N PRO A 27 5.11 1.48 4.00
CA PRO A 27 4.51 1.99 5.22
C PRO A 27 4.73 0.97 6.34
N GLY A 28 5.87 0.96 6.96
CA GLY A 28 6.38 -0.06 7.88
C GLY A 28 5.30 -0.80 8.64
N ALA A 29 5.51 -2.10 8.83
CA ALA A 29 4.54 -3.08 9.31
C ALA A 29 3.46 -2.51 10.23
N THR A 30 2.22 -2.81 9.94
CA THR A 30 1.11 -2.52 10.83
C THR A 30 1.37 -3.23 12.14
N LEU A 31 1.74 -2.47 13.17
CA LEU A 31 1.98 -3.02 14.51
C LEU A 31 0.73 -2.84 15.36
N PRO A 32 0.45 -3.77 16.28
CA PRO A 32 -0.69 -3.65 17.21
C PRO A 32 -0.48 -2.57 18.28
N VAL A 33 0.40 -1.61 18.06
CA VAL A 33 0.78 -0.60 19.07
C VAL A 33 0.13 0.73 18.73
N ALA A 34 -0.75 1.21 19.61
CA ALA A 34 -1.23 2.57 19.57
C ALA A 34 -0.12 3.55 19.99
N SER A 35 0.15 4.55 19.18
CA SER A 35 1.13 5.62 19.45
C SER A 35 0.62 6.92 18.81
N PRO A 36 0.91 8.09 19.37
CA PRO A 36 0.60 9.37 18.74
C PRO A 36 1.17 9.54 17.33
N GLU A 37 2.25 8.81 17.03
CA GLU A 37 2.90 8.82 15.71
C GLU A 37 2.25 7.83 14.72
N ARG A 38 1.20 7.13 15.11
CA ARG A 38 0.56 6.10 14.31
C ARG A 38 -0.94 6.36 14.18
N LEU A 39 -1.47 6.06 13.00
CA LEU A 39 -2.91 6.04 12.72
C LEU A 39 -3.44 4.63 12.96
N ALA A 40 -4.43 4.49 13.85
CA ALA A 40 -5.10 3.22 14.06
C ALA A 40 -5.98 2.88 12.85
N LEU A 41 -5.72 1.74 12.20
CA LEU A 41 -6.53 1.18 11.12
C LEU A 41 -7.60 0.24 11.65
N VAL A 42 -7.29 -0.46 12.76
CA VAL A 42 -8.18 -1.38 13.47
C VAL A 42 -8.06 -1.14 14.96
N SER A 43 -9.17 -1.02 15.64
CA SER A 43 -9.22 -0.88 17.10
C SER A 43 -10.26 -1.83 17.67
N ALA A 44 -9.84 -2.71 18.60
CA ALA A 44 -10.70 -3.72 19.21
C ALA A 44 -11.50 -4.53 18.15
N GLY A 45 -10.84 -4.99 17.12
CA GLY A 45 -11.43 -5.76 16.03
C GLY A 45 -12.32 -4.97 15.06
N LYS A 46 -12.40 -3.64 15.21
CA LYS A 46 -13.21 -2.77 14.34
C LYS A 46 -12.29 -2.01 13.37
N PRO A 47 -12.32 -2.33 12.07
CA PRO A 47 -11.57 -1.61 11.06
C PRO A 47 -12.20 -0.25 10.75
N LEU A 48 -11.38 0.70 10.27
CA LEU A 48 -11.85 1.97 9.75
C LEU A 48 -12.80 1.78 8.56
N PRO A 49 -13.77 2.68 8.37
CA PRO A 49 -14.57 2.72 7.16
C PRO A 49 -13.70 3.06 5.95
N ILE A 50 -14.10 2.54 4.79
CA ILE A 50 -13.48 2.81 3.49
C ILE A 50 -14.39 3.77 2.73
N VAL A 51 -13.83 4.91 2.31
CA VAL A 51 -14.52 5.90 1.48
C VAL A 51 -13.92 5.83 0.08
N VAL A 52 -14.75 5.51 -0.89
CA VAL A 52 -14.40 5.45 -2.30
C VAL A 52 -15.60 5.88 -3.14
N SER A 53 -15.40 6.79 -4.09
CA SER A 53 -16.48 7.25 -4.96
C SER A 53 -17.03 6.10 -5.81
N SER A 54 -18.34 5.90 -5.81
CA SER A 54 -19.04 4.93 -6.66
C SER A 54 -18.83 5.20 -8.16
N ASN A 55 -18.39 6.39 -8.53
CA ASN A 55 -18.07 6.81 -9.88
C ASN A 55 -16.57 6.67 -10.23
N ASP A 56 -15.74 6.17 -9.32
CA ASP A 56 -14.33 5.91 -9.62
C ASP A 56 -14.15 4.74 -10.59
N ASN A 57 -12.93 4.51 -11.06
CA ASN A 57 -12.64 3.46 -12.02
C ASN A 57 -13.06 2.07 -11.50
N PRO A 58 -13.75 1.24 -12.31
CA PRO A 58 -14.20 -0.10 -11.89
C PRO A 58 -13.12 -0.99 -11.31
N ALA A 59 -11.86 -0.88 -11.79
CA ALA A 59 -10.74 -1.64 -11.23
C ALA A 59 -10.41 -1.20 -9.81
N VAL A 60 -10.49 0.11 -9.52
CA VAL A 60 -10.29 0.66 -8.17
C VAL A 60 -11.40 0.20 -7.24
N LEU A 61 -12.66 0.25 -7.69
CA LEU A 61 -13.81 -0.23 -6.92
C LEU A 61 -13.70 -1.73 -6.59
N HIS A 62 -13.24 -2.52 -7.55
CA HIS A 62 -13.01 -3.95 -7.35
C HIS A 62 -11.91 -4.19 -6.30
N ALA A 63 -10.76 -3.52 -6.43
CA ALA A 63 -9.67 -3.63 -5.46
C ALA A 63 -10.07 -3.14 -4.06
N ALA A 64 -10.86 -2.06 -3.97
CA ALA A 64 -11.39 -1.57 -2.69
C ALA A 64 -12.30 -2.60 -2.01
N LYS A 65 -13.14 -3.32 -2.78
CA LYS A 65 -13.93 -4.46 -2.26
C LYS A 65 -13.06 -5.61 -1.77
N ASN A 66 -11.93 -5.87 -2.42
CA ASN A 66 -10.99 -6.89 -1.95
C ASN A 66 -10.35 -6.44 -0.63
N LEU A 67 -9.90 -5.20 -0.51
CA LEU A 67 -9.38 -4.65 0.76
C LEU A 67 -10.42 -4.73 1.88
N GLN A 68 -11.69 -4.44 1.58
CA GLN A 68 -12.80 -4.59 2.53
C GLN A 68 -12.89 -6.03 3.07
N LYS A 69 -12.80 -7.02 2.18
CA LYS A 69 -12.78 -8.44 2.55
C LYS A 69 -11.49 -8.83 3.30
N ASP A 70 -10.37 -8.22 2.95
CA ASP A 70 -9.10 -8.47 3.62
C ASP A 70 -9.13 -7.99 5.07
N PHE A 71 -9.73 -6.82 5.33
CA PHE A 71 -10.01 -6.40 6.70
C PHE A 71 -10.93 -7.38 7.43
N GLU A 72 -11.97 -7.90 6.77
CA GLU A 72 -12.83 -8.94 7.37
C GLU A 72 -12.05 -10.22 7.69
N ARG A 73 -11.19 -10.67 6.79
CA ARG A 73 -10.30 -11.83 7.01
C ARG A 73 -9.41 -11.64 8.24
N VAL A 74 -8.84 -10.45 8.37
CA VAL A 74 -7.92 -10.13 9.47
C VAL A 74 -8.63 -9.88 10.79
N THR A 75 -9.79 -9.20 10.80
CA THR A 75 -10.44 -8.77 12.03
C THR A 75 -11.67 -9.57 12.41
N GLY A 76 -12.32 -10.25 11.45
CA GLY A 76 -13.64 -10.85 11.59
C GLY A 76 -14.78 -9.85 11.40
N THR A 77 -14.49 -8.60 11.11
CA THR A 77 -15.48 -7.52 10.94
C THR A 77 -15.33 -6.92 9.55
N LEU A 78 -16.43 -6.91 8.77
CA LEU A 78 -16.47 -6.23 7.48
C LEU A 78 -16.58 -4.72 7.71
N PRO A 79 -15.62 -3.89 7.26
CA PRO A 79 -15.73 -2.45 7.40
C PRO A 79 -16.88 -1.90 6.53
N PHE A 80 -17.45 -0.78 6.95
CA PHE A 80 -18.30 -0.01 6.05
C PHE A 80 -17.52 0.46 4.82
N MET A 81 -18.16 0.46 3.66
CA MET A 81 -17.61 1.04 2.43
C MET A 81 -18.69 1.80 1.69
N GLY A 82 -18.40 3.04 1.28
CA GLY A 82 -19.33 3.92 0.58
C GLY A 82 -18.68 5.20 0.06
N ASP A 83 -19.51 6.10 -0.47
CA ASP A 83 -19.05 7.39 -1.03
C ASP A 83 -18.69 8.42 0.07
N ASP A 84 -19.23 8.25 1.27
CA ASP A 84 -18.98 9.09 2.44
C ASP A 84 -18.99 8.28 3.74
N THR A 85 -18.73 8.94 4.87
CA THR A 85 -18.81 8.34 6.20
C THR A 85 -19.10 9.40 7.27
N GLN A 86 -19.73 9.00 8.37
CA GLN A 86 -19.89 9.83 9.58
C GLN A 86 -18.73 9.63 10.58
N ALA A 87 -17.78 8.76 10.27
CA ALA A 87 -16.63 8.53 11.12
C ALA A 87 -15.61 9.68 11.01
N GLN A 88 -14.98 10.02 12.13
CA GLN A 88 -13.95 11.06 12.15
C GLN A 88 -12.61 10.59 11.58
N THR A 89 -12.47 9.29 11.36
CA THR A 89 -11.25 8.68 10.79
C THR A 89 -11.66 7.64 9.76
N ALA A 90 -11.01 7.64 8.59
CA ALA A 90 -11.37 6.78 7.47
C ALA A 90 -10.14 6.36 6.63
N ILE A 91 -10.35 5.37 5.77
CA ILE A 91 -9.46 5.08 4.63
C ILE A 91 -10.13 5.68 3.41
N ILE A 92 -9.47 6.61 2.72
CA ILE A 92 -9.97 7.25 1.49
C ILE A 92 -9.20 6.70 0.31
N ILE A 93 -9.92 6.19 -0.68
CA ILE A 93 -9.34 5.59 -1.89
C ILE A 93 -9.84 6.33 -3.12
N GLY A 94 -8.96 6.65 -4.05
CA GLY A 94 -9.39 7.23 -5.31
C GLY A 94 -8.25 7.52 -6.28
N THR A 95 -8.62 7.62 -7.57
CA THR A 95 -7.75 8.18 -8.59
C THR A 95 -7.59 9.69 -8.41
N LEU A 96 -6.61 10.30 -9.07
CA LEU A 96 -6.46 11.76 -9.08
C LEU A 96 -7.70 12.48 -9.64
N ASP A 97 -8.58 11.76 -10.35
CA ASP A 97 -9.85 12.28 -10.87
C ASP A 97 -11.01 12.20 -9.89
N SER A 98 -10.88 11.43 -8.84
CA SER A 98 -11.87 11.31 -7.77
C SER A 98 -12.12 12.67 -7.07
N PRO A 99 -13.39 13.04 -6.78
CA PRO A 99 -13.73 14.35 -6.20
C PRO A 99 -12.97 14.67 -4.92
N LEU A 100 -12.92 13.72 -3.97
CA LEU A 100 -12.21 13.92 -2.69
C LEU A 100 -10.71 14.07 -2.89
N ILE A 101 -10.09 13.29 -3.80
CA ILE A 101 -8.66 13.41 -4.08
C ILE A 101 -8.35 14.76 -4.74
N LYS A 102 -9.16 15.19 -5.73
CA LYS A 102 -9.03 16.52 -6.34
C LYS A 102 -9.13 17.65 -5.32
N GLU A 103 -10.05 17.55 -4.38
CA GLU A 103 -10.21 18.54 -3.32
C GLU A 103 -8.97 18.59 -2.41
N MET A 104 -8.45 17.42 -1.97
CA MET A 104 -7.23 17.36 -1.17
C MET A 104 -6.01 17.91 -1.91
N VAL A 105 -5.88 17.63 -3.22
CA VAL A 105 -4.83 18.20 -4.07
C VAL A 105 -4.97 19.72 -4.16
N SER A 106 -6.17 20.23 -4.43
CA SER A 106 -6.43 21.69 -4.55
C SER A 106 -6.16 22.44 -3.25
N LYS A 107 -6.36 21.80 -2.10
CA LYS A 107 -6.05 22.33 -0.76
C LYS A 107 -4.58 22.15 -0.35
N GLY A 108 -3.73 21.59 -1.21
CA GLY A 108 -2.31 21.33 -0.93
C GLY A 108 -2.06 20.23 0.12
N LYS A 109 -3.04 19.39 0.40
CA LYS A 109 -2.93 18.28 1.37
C LYS A 109 -2.28 17.03 0.77
N ILE A 110 -2.31 16.91 -0.56
CA ILE A 110 -1.64 15.88 -1.34
C ILE A 110 -0.81 16.55 -2.42
N ASP A 111 0.47 16.19 -2.50
CA ASP A 111 1.36 16.65 -3.56
C ASP A 111 1.19 15.76 -4.81
N ALA A 112 0.28 16.15 -5.69
CA ALA A 112 0.04 15.46 -6.95
C ALA A 112 1.25 15.50 -7.89
N GLY A 113 2.21 16.42 -7.70
CA GLY A 113 3.44 16.51 -8.51
C GLY A 113 4.28 15.24 -8.44
N GLN A 114 4.14 14.47 -7.36
CA GLN A 114 4.81 13.17 -7.22
C GLN A 114 4.16 12.04 -8.04
N LEU A 115 2.99 12.26 -8.62
CA LEU A 115 2.20 11.25 -9.33
C LEU A 115 1.93 11.61 -10.79
N VAL A 116 1.69 12.90 -11.08
CA VAL A 116 1.30 13.36 -12.41
C VAL A 116 2.39 13.06 -13.44
N GLY A 117 1.99 12.45 -14.56
CA GLY A 117 2.90 12.10 -15.65
C GLY A 117 3.68 10.81 -15.44
N LEU A 118 3.52 10.16 -14.29
CA LEU A 118 4.13 8.87 -13.99
C LEU A 118 3.16 7.71 -14.27
N THR A 119 3.69 6.50 -14.35
CA THR A 119 2.92 5.29 -14.68
C THR A 119 2.93 4.32 -13.50
N GLU A 120 1.74 3.85 -13.11
CA GLU A 120 1.58 2.77 -12.11
C GLU A 120 2.22 3.07 -10.74
N LYS A 121 2.49 4.33 -10.45
CA LYS A 121 2.99 4.77 -9.15
C LYS A 121 1.83 5.00 -8.19
N TYR A 122 1.98 4.58 -6.93
CA TYR A 122 1.02 4.87 -5.87
C TYR A 122 1.60 5.78 -4.80
N MET A 123 0.68 6.38 -4.05
CA MET A 123 0.95 7.11 -2.82
C MET A 123 -0.04 6.65 -1.75
N ILE A 124 0.48 6.31 -0.59
CA ILE A 124 -0.25 6.05 0.64
C ILE A 124 0.18 7.12 1.63
N THR A 125 -0.74 7.95 2.11
CA THR A 125 -0.40 9.07 2.98
C THR A 125 -1.45 9.30 4.06
N THR A 126 -1.01 9.75 5.23
CA THR A 126 -1.92 10.19 6.29
C THR A 126 -2.22 11.68 6.11
N VAL A 127 -3.49 12.04 6.08
CA VAL A 127 -3.95 13.41 5.85
C VAL A 127 -4.83 13.86 7.01
N THR A 128 -4.50 15.03 7.57
CA THR A 128 -5.35 15.69 8.59
C THR A 128 -6.40 16.57 7.90
N ASP A 129 -7.64 16.52 8.40
CA ASP A 129 -8.82 17.22 7.87
C ASP A 129 -8.96 17.02 6.34
N PRO A 130 -9.03 15.76 5.84
CA PRO A 130 -9.10 15.49 4.40
C PRO A 130 -10.39 15.99 3.76
N ALA A 131 -11.49 15.95 4.51
CA ALA A 131 -12.82 16.36 4.07
C ALA A 131 -13.67 16.78 5.27
N ASP A 132 -14.80 17.44 5.01
CA ASP A 132 -15.72 17.85 6.06
C ASP A 132 -16.21 16.65 6.89
N GLY A 133 -16.11 16.77 8.21
CA GLY A 133 -16.49 15.72 9.16
C GLY A 133 -15.40 14.64 9.39
N ILE A 134 -14.37 14.55 8.56
CA ILE A 134 -13.26 13.60 8.73
C ILE A 134 -12.02 14.34 9.23
N LYS A 135 -11.58 14.04 10.44
CA LYS A 135 -10.40 14.68 11.05
C LYS A 135 -9.07 14.10 10.57
N GLU A 136 -9.05 12.82 10.22
CA GLU A 136 -7.84 12.16 9.75
C GLU A 136 -8.19 11.00 8.82
N ALA A 137 -7.37 10.79 7.79
CA ALA A 137 -7.52 9.64 6.92
C ALA A 137 -6.19 9.04 6.50
N LEU A 138 -6.21 7.72 6.24
CA LEU A 138 -5.24 7.09 5.37
C LEU A 138 -5.74 7.25 3.93
N VAL A 139 -5.00 7.96 3.10
CA VAL A 139 -5.36 8.19 1.70
C VAL A 139 -4.52 7.29 0.81
N ILE A 140 -5.19 6.56 -0.07
CA ILE A 140 -4.56 5.70 -1.08
C ILE A 140 -4.92 6.27 -2.45
N THR A 141 -3.92 6.76 -3.18
CA THR A 141 -4.10 7.31 -4.52
C THR A 141 -2.93 6.89 -5.43
N GLY A 142 -2.99 7.23 -6.71
CA GLY A 142 -1.94 6.84 -7.65
C GLY A 142 -1.94 7.68 -8.92
N SER A 143 -0.86 7.59 -9.68
CA SER A 143 -0.68 8.26 -10.98
C SER A 143 -1.72 7.85 -12.02
N ASP A 144 -2.23 6.63 -11.89
CA ASP A 144 -3.29 6.06 -12.71
C ASP A 144 -4.08 5.01 -11.90
N ARG A 145 -5.11 4.41 -12.52
CA ARG A 145 -5.93 3.37 -11.89
C ARG A 145 -5.13 2.18 -11.37
N ARG A 146 -4.05 1.79 -12.07
CA ARG A 146 -3.21 0.65 -11.68
C ARG A 146 -2.35 1.00 -10.48
N GLY A 147 -1.82 2.22 -10.43
CA GLY A 147 -1.13 2.73 -9.26
C GLY A 147 -2.02 2.68 -8.02
N VAL A 148 -3.28 3.15 -8.11
CA VAL A 148 -4.24 3.05 -6.98
C VAL A 148 -4.44 1.60 -6.57
N VAL A 149 -4.65 0.68 -7.52
CA VAL A 149 -4.82 -0.75 -7.26
C VAL A 149 -3.61 -1.32 -6.52
N TYR A 150 -2.40 -0.96 -6.94
CA TYR A 150 -1.18 -1.41 -6.25
C TYR A 150 -1.08 -0.88 -4.82
N GLY A 151 -1.41 0.40 -4.60
CA GLY A 151 -1.46 0.95 -3.24
C GLY A 151 -2.50 0.26 -2.33
N ILE A 152 -3.63 -0.17 -2.90
CA ILE A 152 -4.64 -0.94 -2.16
C ILE A 152 -4.08 -2.30 -1.74
N TYR A 153 -3.47 -3.06 -2.67
CA TYR A 153 -2.90 -4.37 -2.35
C TYR A 153 -1.66 -4.28 -1.47
N GLU A 154 -0.91 -3.17 -1.52
CA GLU A 154 0.15 -2.89 -0.54
C GLU A 154 -0.43 -2.88 0.88
N ILE A 155 -1.57 -2.21 1.11
CA ILE A 155 -2.23 -2.23 2.43
C ILE A 155 -2.74 -3.62 2.77
N SER A 156 -3.30 -4.37 1.81
CA SER A 156 -3.72 -5.77 2.05
C SER A 156 -2.56 -6.63 2.56
N GLU A 157 -1.38 -6.51 1.96
CA GLU A 157 -0.18 -7.22 2.40
C GLU A 157 0.27 -6.75 3.79
N GLN A 158 0.30 -5.43 4.03
CA GLN A 158 0.71 -4.84 5.30
C GLN A 158 -0.19 -5.24 6.47
N ILE A 159 -1.48 -5.44 6.26
CA ILE A 159 -2.41 -5.92 7.29
C ILE A 159 -2.34 -7.44 7.52
N GLY A 160 -1.54 -8.17 6.71
CA GLY A 160 -1.25 -9.58 6.89
C GLY A 160 -1.96 -10.53 5.92
N VAL A 161 -2.50 -10.03 4.81
CA VAL A 161 -3.06 -10.88 3.75
C VAL A 161 -2.00 -11.09 2.67
N SER A 162 -1.49 -12.30 2.57
CA SER A 162 -0.46 -12.64 1.58
C SER A 162 -0.96 -12.49 0.15
N PRO A 163 -0.13 -11.98 -0.80
CA PRO A 163 -0.43 -12.03 -2.23
C PRO A 163 -0.69 -13.45 -2.76
N TRP A 164 -0.23 -14.46 -2.01
CA TRP A 164 -0.42 -15.89 -2.32
C TRP A 164 -1.62 -16.52 -1.63
N TYR A 165 -2.49 -15.71 -0.99
CA TYR A 165 -3.63 -16.20 -0.24
C TYR A 165 -4.50 -17.18 -1.06
N ASP A 166 -4.90 -16.76 -2.27
CA ASP A 166 -5.76 -17.56 -3.14
C ASP A 166 -5.02 -18.67 -3.91
N TRP A 167 -3.67 -18.61 -4.01
CA TRP A 167 -2.88 -19.55 -4.80
C TRP A 167 -2.20 -20.64 -3.99
N ALA A 168 -1.87 -20.35 -2.75
CA ALA A 168 -1.09 -21.23 -1.89
C ALA A 168 -1.73 -21.44 -0.51
N ASP A 169 -3.00 -21.11 -0.35
CA ASP A 169 -3.78 -21.28 0.89
C ASP A 169 -3.06 -20.69 2.11
N VAL A 170 -2.39 -19.54 1.94
CA VAL A 170 -1.66 -18.90 3.04
C VAL A 170 -2.64 -18.39 4.08
N PRO A 171 -2.58 -18.88 5.34
CA PRO A 171 -3.54 -18.48 6.35
C PRO A 171 -3.38 -17.03 6.76
N VAL A 172 -4.49 -16.37 7.07
CA VAL A 172 -4.52 -15.01 7.61
C VAL A 172 -4.62 -15.06 9.13
N ALA A 173 -3.68 -14.42 9.81
CA ALA A 173 -3.71 -14.29 11.27
C ALA A 173 -4.73 -13.23 11.71
N ARG A 174 -5.52 -13.53 12.73
CA ARG A 174 -6.47 -12.56 13.31
C ARG A 174 -5.73 -11.48 14.09
N GLN A 175 -6.17 -10.22 13.90
CA GLN A 175 -5.64 -9.06 14.57
C GLN A 175 -6.79 -8.22 15.13
N GLU A 176 -6.69 -7.84 16.40
CA GLU A 176 -7.66 -6.95 17.04
C GLU A 176 -7.27 -5.47 16.92
N ASN A 177 -5.99 -5.21 16.78
CA ASN A 177 -5.46 -3.85 16.69
C ASN A 177 -4.40 -3.80 15.59
N LEU A 178 -4.51 -2.81 14.71
CA LEU A 178 -3.53 -2.51 13.66
C LEU A 178 -3.37 -1.00 13.55
N SER A 179 -2.16 -0.54 13.39
CA SER A 179 -1.86 0.88 13.19
C SER A 179 -0.72 1.04 12.19
N ILE A 180 -0.76 2.10 11.41
CA ILE A 180 0.27 2.48 10.44
C ILE A 180 1.00 3.74 10.92
N ALA A 181 2.30 3.85 10.70
CA ALA A 181 3.03 5.07 11.00
C ALA A 181 2.49 6.21 10.13
N ARG A 182 2.37 7.43 10.71
CA ARG A 182 1.98 8.62 9.94
C ARG A 182 3.09 9.01 9.00
N GLY A 183 2.72 9.45 7.80
CA GLY A 183 3.68 9.85 6.79
C GLY A 183 3.14 9.65 5.37
N THR A 184 4.03 9.84 4.42
CA THR A 184 3.76 9.61 3.00
C THR A 184 4.70 8.52 2.47
N TYR A 185 4.13 7.52 1.85
CA TYR A 185 4.80 6.35 1.30
C TYR A 185 4.49 6.25 -0.19
N THR A 186 5.51 6.07 -1.00
CA THR A 186 5.35 5.93 -2.44
C THR A 186 6.21 4.78 -2.95
N ALA A 187 5.68 3.99 -3.88
CA ALA A 187 6.54 3.16 -4.71
C ALA A 187 6.95 3.93 -5.97
N GLY A 188 8.12 3.64 -6.50
CA GLY A 188 8.54 4.16 -7.80
C GLY A 188 7.71 3.57 -8.95
N GLU A 189 7.91 4.11 -10.15
CA GLU A 189 7.40 3.47 -11.37
C GLU A 189 8.03 2.09 -11.53
N PRO A 190 7.27 1.07 -11.99
CA PRO A 190 7.84 -0.23 -12.25
C PRO A 190 8.94 -0.15 -13.33
N ALA A 191 10.09 -0.74 -13.05
CA ALA A 191 11.22 -0.76 -13.99
C ALA A 191 10.90 -1.47 -15.31
N VAL A 192 9.90 -2.36 -15.33
CA VAL A 192 9.45 -3.10 -16.52
C VAL A 192 8.00 -2.75 -16.81
N ARG A 193 7.74 -2.16 -17.97
CA ARG A 193 6.40 -1.71 -18.38
C ARG A 193 5.39 -2.85 -18.56
N TYR A 194 5.82 -3.95 -19.18
CA TYR A 194 4.96 -5.09 -19.44
C TYR A 194 5.34 -6.23 -18.50
N ARG A 195 4.41 -6.56 -17.61
CA ARG A 195 4.54 -7.61 -16.60
C ARG A 195 3.30 -8.49 -16.66
N GLY A 196 3.46 -9.78 -16.45
CA GLY A 196 2.34 -10.71 -16.48
C GLY A 196 2.74 -12.11 -16.10
N ILE A 197 1.73 -12.94 -15.91
CA ILE A 197 1.87 -14.38 -15.70
C ILE A 197 1.34 -15.05 -16.97
N PHE A 198 2.09 -15.99 -17.51
CA PHE A 198 1.59 -16.87 -18.54
C PHE A 198 0.86 -18.03 -17.88
N LEU A 199 -0.44 -18.13 -18.14
CA LEU A 199 -1.25 -19.25 -17.69
C LEU A 199 -1.46 -20.18 -18.88
N ASN A 200 -0.95 -21.40 -18.77
CA ASN A 200 -1.23 -22.43 -19.76
C ASN A 200 -2.58 -23.08 -19.44
N ASP A 201 -3.58 -22.86 -20.33
CA ASP A 201 -4.93 -23.41 -20.19
C ASP A 201 -5.08 -24.75 -20.95
N GLU A 202 -4.05 -25.59 -20.94
CA GLU A 202 -4.18 -26.96 -21.43
C GLU A 202 -4.93 -27.82 -20.41
N ALA A 203 -5.93 -28.54 -20.89
CA ALA A 203 -6.75 -29.40 -20.03
C ALA A 203 -5.87 -30.42 -19.26
N PRO A 204 -6.08 -30.55 -17.93
CA PRO A 204 -7.23 -30.10 -17.14
C PRO A 204 -7.02 -28.79 -16.35
N CYS A 205 -5.95 -28.04 -16.57
CA CYS A 205 -5.38 -27.06 -15.65
C CYS A 205 -6.31 -25.95 -15.14
N LEU A 206 -6.91 -25.10 -15.99
CA LEU A 206 -7.70 -23.95 -15.56
C LEU A 206 -9.21 -24.15 -15.59
N THR A 207 -9.67 -25.16 -16.30
CA THR A 207 -11.11 -25.37 -16.61
C THR A 207 -11.98 -25.49 -15.35
N GLY A 208 -11.46 -26.07 -14.27
CA GLY A 208 -12.17 -26.19 -12.99
C GLY A 208 -12.11 -24.91 -12.15
N TRP A 209 -10.97 -24.21 -12.19
CA TRP A 209 -10.73 -23.01 -11.39
C TRP A 209 -11.49 -21.78 -11.91
N VAL A 210 -11.60 -21.62 -13.23
CA VAL A 210 -12.31 -20.47 -13.85
C VAL A 210 -13.82 -20.57 -13.73
N LYS A 211 -14.38 -21.78 -13.47
CA LYS A 211 -15.83 -22.01 -13.37
C LYS A 211 -16.40 -21.84 -11.96
N ASN A 212 -15.56 -21.73 -10.95
CA ASN A 212 -15.92 -21.52 -9.56
C ASN A 212 -15.64 -20.08 -9.14
#